data_32e89dd059cacada692afa1718381327
#
_entry.id   32e89dd059cacada692afa1718381327
#
_cell.length_a   1.000
_cell.length_b   1.000
_cell.length_c   1.000
_cell.angle_alpha   90.00
_cell.angle_beta   90.00
_cell.angle_gamma   90.00
#
_symmetry.space_group_name_H-M   'P 1'
#
loop_
_entity.id
_entity.type
_entity.pdbx_description
1 polymer ?
#
loop_
_entity_poly.entity_id
_entity_poly.type
_entity_poly.pdbx_seq_one_letter_code
_entity_poly.pdbx_strand_id
1 'polypeptide(L)' 'TNLSGMGHRVESELVANVIAVQVAADQQVAVGDELVLLESMKMEIPVLSERSGRVAEVKVAPGDVVQEGEVLAVIGD' A
#
# COMPACT_ATOMS: atom_id res chain seq x y z
N THR A 1 9.82 -21.00 7.01
CA THR A 1 8.94 -20.65 5.90
C THR A 1 9.41 -19.39 5.21
N ASN A 2 9.41 -19.44 3.95
CA ASN A 2 9.73 -18.26 3.17
C ASN A 2 8.50 -17.36 3.10
N LEU A 3 8.41 -16.45 4.04
CA LEU A 3 7.24 -15.58 4.11
C LEU A 3 7.19 -14.59 2.96
N SER A 4 8.34 -14.28 2.36
CA SER A 4 8.35 -13.34 1.25
C SER A 4 7.59 -13.88 0.04
N GLY A 5 7.50 -15.20 -0.09
CA GLY A 5 6.71 -15.80 -1.16
C GLY A 5 5.23 -15.82 -0.86
N MET A 6 4.84 -15.48 0.37
CA MET A 6 3.44 -15.54 0.81
C MET A 6 2.82 -14.18 1.00
N GLY A 7 3.62 -13.13 1.06
CA GLY A 7 3.10 -11.80 1.18
C GLY A 7 2.64 -11.26 -0.16
N HIS A 8 1.59 -10.46 -0.13
CA HIS A 8 1.10 -9.78 -1.32
C HIS A 8 1.65 -8.35 -1.32
N ARG A 9 2.41 -8.02 -2.34
CA ARG A 9 2.96 -6.67 -2.51
C ARG A 9 1.92 -5.77 -3.14
N VAL A 10 1.67 -4.64 -2.49
CA VAL A 10 0.80 -3.63 -3.03
C VAL A 10 1.69 -2.58 -3.67
N GLU A 11 1.63 -2.46 -4.99
CA GLU A 11 2.53 -1.59 -5.75
C GLU A 11 1.77 -0.40 -6.30
N SER A 12 2.48 0.71 -6.47
CA SER A 12 1.91 1.86 -7.14
C SER A 12 1.81 1.57 -8.62
N GLU A 13 0.68 1.93 -9.23
CA GLU A 13 0.47 1.74 -10.66
C GLU A 13 0.92 2.94 -11.48
N LEU A 14 1.39 3.99 -10.81
CA LEU A 14 1.76 5.23 -11.48
C LEU A 14 2.73 6.01 -10.60
N VAL A 15 3.36 7.03 -11.20
CA VAL A 15 4.15 8.01 -10.45
C VAL A 15 3.20 8.91 -9.70
N ALA A 16 3.39 9.05 -8.40
CA ALA A 16 2.46 9.82 -7.58
C ALA A 16 3.12 10.28 -6.28
N ASN A 17 2.46 11.21 -5.61
CA ASN A 17 2.84 11.64 -4.27
C ASN A 17 1.97 10.90 -3.26
N VAL A 18 2.55 10.52 -2.12
CA VAL A 18 1.80 9.92 -1.03
C VAL A 18 1.20 11.05 -0.20
N ILE A 19 -0.13 11.11 -0.14
CA ILE A 19 -0.82 12.11 0.68
C ILE A 19 -0.99 11.59 2.09
N ALA A 20 -1.43 10.34 2.23
CA ALA A 20 -1.72 9.76 3.53
C ALA A 20 -1.50 8.26 3.49
N VAL A 21 -1.12 7.72 4.65
CA VAL A 21 -1.02 6.29 4.87
C VAL A 21 -2.10 5.94 5.88
N GLN A 22 -3.03 5.08 5.48
CA GLN A 22 -4.24 4.82 6.25
C GLN A 22 -4.13 3.58 7.14
N VAL A 23 -3.02 2.84 7.05
CA VAL A 23 -2.83 1.61 7.82
C VAL A 23 -1.46 1.62 8.46
N ALA A 24 -1.31 0.75 9.46
CA ALA A 24 -0.05 0.56 10.15
C ALA A 24 0.34 -0.92 10.09
N ALA A 25 1.62 -1.18 10.33
CA ALA A 25 2.10 -2.55 10.43
C ALA A 25 1.31 -3.30 11.49
N ASP A 26 1.04 -4.56 11.23
CA ASP A 26 0.29 -5.48 12.09
C ASP A 26 -1.23 -5.24 12.11
N GLN A 27 -1.71 -4.22 11.41
CA GLN A 27 -3.14 -3.97 11.34
C GLN A 27 -3.82 -5.00 10.43
N GLN A 28 -4.99 -5.47 10.85
CA GLN A 28 -5.80 -6.36 10.03
C GLN A 28 -6.56 -5.54 9.00
N VAL A 29 -6.56 -6.00 7.76
CA VAL A 29 -7.29 -5.34 6.67
C VAL A 29 -8.12 -6.36 5.91
N ALA A 30 -9.14 -5.86 5.24
CA ALA A 30 -10.01 -6.66 4.39
C ALA A 30 -9.95 -6.13 2.97
N VAL A 31 -10.43 -6.94 2.03
CA VAL A 31 -10.54 -6.51 0.64
C VAL A 31 -11.36 -5.22 0.58
N GLY A 32 -10.82 -4.22 -0.12
CA GLY A 32 -11.50 -2.94 -0.28
C GLY A 32 -11.09 -1.87 0.72
N ASP A 33 -10.33 -2.24 1.75
CA ASP A 33 -9.85 -1.24 2.71
C ASP A 33 -8.81 -0.34 2.03
N GLU A 34 -8.88 0.96 2.33
CA GLU A 34 -7.92 1.91 1.78
C GLU A 34 -6.61 1.80 2.56
N LEU A 35 -5.53 1.60 1.84
CA LEU A 35 -4.21 1.44 2.44
C LEU A 35 -3.42 2.75 2.40
N VAL A 36 -3.41 3.40 1.25
CA VAL A 36 -2.62 4.59 1.00
C VAL A 36 -3.43 5.49 0.08
N LEU A 37 -3.33 6.78 0.29
CA LEU A 37 -3.94 7.76 -0.62
C LEU A 37 -2.82 8.44 -1.38
N LEU A 38 -2.88 8.34 -2.69
CA LEU A 38 -1.91 8.94 -3.59
C LEU A 38 -2.52 10.13 -4.30
N GLU A 39 -1.67 11.01 -4.81
CA GLU A 39 -2.11 12.12 -5.64
C GLU A 39 -1.26 12.17 -6.90
N SER A 40 -1.93 12.29 -8.04
CA SER A 40 -1.26 12.45 -9.31
C SER A 40 -2.16 13.32 -10.19
N MET A 41 -1.57 14.31 -10.82
CA MET A 41 -2.28 15.21 -11.74
C MET A 41 -3.53 15.83 -11.11
N LYS A 42 -3.40 16.24 -9.84
CA LYS A 42 -4.46 16.88 -9.05
C LYS A 42 -5.65 15.97 -8.77
N MET A 43 -5.46 14.66 -8.91
CA MET A 43 -6.48 13.68 -8.57
C MET A 43 -6.01 12.85 -7.38
N GLU A 44 -6.94 12.58 -6.48
CA GLU A 44 -6.66 11.68 -5.36
C GLU A 44 -6.99 10.26 -5.80
N ILE A 45 -6.06 9.36 -5.53
CA ILE A 45 -6.16 7.98 -5.99
C ILE A 45 -5.99 7.08 -4.77
N PRO A 46 -7.09 6.51 -4.25
CA PRO A 46 -6.97 5.57 -3.14
C PRO A 46 -6.45 4.23 -3.63
N VAL A 47 -5.51 3.66 -2.89
CA VAL A 47 -5.00 2.33 -3.16
C VAL A 47 -5.69 1.40 -2.17
N LEU A 48 -6.45 0.46 -2.69
CA LEU A 48 -7.28 -0.43 -1.88
C LEU A 48 -6.62 -1.80 -1.79
N SER A 49 -6.84 -2.46 -0.66
CA SER A 49 -6.34 -3.82 -0.49
C SER A 49 -7.16 -4.77 -1.36
N GLU A 50 -6.46 -5.64 -2.06
CA GLU A 50 -7.09 -6.68 -2.87
C GLU A 50 -7.18 -7.99 -2.11
N ARG A 51 -6.69 -8.01 -0.87
CA ARG A 51 -6.67 -9.22 -0.05
C ARG A 51 -7.01 -8.89 1.39
N SER A 52 -7.59 -9.86 2.06
CA SER A 52 -7.72 -9.82 3.52
C SER A 52 -6.42 -10.36 4.11
N GLY A 53 -5.99 -9.77 5.20
CA GLY A 53 -4.78 -10.23 5.86
C GLY A 53 -4.26 -9.17 6.81
N ARG A 54 -3.04 -9.38 7.25
CA ARG A 54 -2.38 -8.47 8.17
C ARG A 54 -1.32 -7.68 7.44
N VAL A 55 -1.24 -6.39 7.70
CA VAL A 55 -0.21 -5.54 7.09
C VAL A 55 1.14 -5.95 7.66
N ALA A 56 1.99 -6.54 6.81
CA ALA A 56 3.32 -6.97 7.24
C ALA A 56 4.28 -5.79 7.28
N GLU A 57 4.19 -4.91 6.27
CA GLU A 57 5.07 -3.75 6.19
C GLU A 57 4.34 -2.60 5.52
N VAL A 58 4.68 -1.38 5.95
CA VAL A 58 4.32 -0.15 5.24
C VAL A 58 5.64 0.45 4.78
N LYS A 59 5.78 0.67 3.48
CA LYS A 59 7.06 1.06 2.88
C LYS A 59 7.16 2.55 2.58
N VAL A 60 6.08 3.29 2.74
CA VAL A 60 6.05 4.71 2.37
C VAL A 60 5.45 5.53 3.51
N ALA A 61 5.67 6.84 3.42
CA ALA A 61 5.15 7.80 4.39
C ALA A 61 4.57 8.99 3.63
N PRO A 62 3.68 9.76 4.27
CA PRO A 62 3.16 10.98 3.65
C PRO A 62 4.30 11.89 3.22
N GLY A 63 4.20 12.42 2.02
CA GLY A 63 5.21 13.28 1.44
C GLY A 63 6.18 12.57 0.51
N ASP A 64 6.19 11.24 0.51
CA ASP A 64 7.05 10.49 -0.40
C ASP A 64 6.53 10.59 -1.83
N VAL A 65 7.47 10.50 -2.78
CA VAL A 65 7.15 10.35 -4.19
C VAL A 65 7.42 8.89 -4.54
N VAL A 66 6.46 8.25 -5.18
CA VAL A 66 6.60 6.85 -5.57
C VAL A 66 6.61 6.73 -7.08
N GLN A 67 7.28 5.69 -7.56
CA GLN A 67 7.36 5.37 -8.98
C GLN A 67 6.43 4.22 -9.31
N GLU A 68 6.13 4.05 -10.57
CA GLU A 68 5.37 2.89 -11.02
C GLU A 68 6.10 1.61 -10.61
N GLY A 69 5.39 0.69 -9.99
CA GLY A 69 5.96 -0.57 -9.53
C GLY A 69 6.58 -0.53 -8.14
N GLU A 70 6.66 0.65 -7.55
CA GLU A 70 7.24 0.76 -6.21
C GLU A 70 6.28 0.18 -5.18
N VAL A 71 6.81 -0.60 -4.23
CA VAL A 71 5.99 -1.27 -3.22
C VAL A 71 5.57 -0.24 -2.16
N LEU A 72 4.27 -0.16 -1.92
CA LEU A 72 3.69 0.73 -0.92
C LEU A 72 3.53 0.03 0.41
N ALA A 73 3.07 -1.21 0.37
CA ALA A 73 2.83 -2.01 1.57
C ALA A 73 2.85 -3.48 1.18
N VAL A 74 2.99 -4.33 2.19
CA VAL A 74 2.95 -5.78 2.00
C VAL A 74 1.86 -6.32 2.92
N ILE A 75 0.96 -7.11 2.36
CA ILE A 75 -0.13 -7.75 3.12
C ILE A 75 0.26 -9.21 3.30
N GLY A 76 0.41 -9.62 4.54
CA GLY A 76 0.71 -11.01 4.85
C GLY A 76 -0.57 -11.81 5.09
N ASP A 77 -0.41 -13.10 5.12
CA ASP A 77 -1.53 -14.03 5.38
C ASP A 77 -1.92 -14.08 6.84
#